data_1906ef948612bc21adae9142f2bc0285
#
_entry.id   1906ef948612bc21adae9142f2bc0285
#
_cell.length_a   1.000
_cell.length_b   1.000
_cell.length_c   1.000
_cell.angle_alpha   90.00
_cell.angle_beta   90.00
_cell.angle_gamma   90.00
#
_symmetry.space_group_name_H-M   'P 1'
#
loop_
_entity.id
_entity.type
_entity.pdbx_description
1 polymer ?
#
loop_
_entity_poly.entity_id
_entity_poly.type
_entity_poly.pdbx_seq_one_letter_code
_entity_poly.pdbx_strand_id
1 'polypeptide(L)'
;KNNKPISDPKVLEALNAQLNFQTKIENNTSIIKDISLGGFDNLKIESFAKKNNLELKNYKISSLKQNEIFKEGIIKRIFLTKDGDVDLITDSTLTKNFLILAVKTEYKNLDKSSNNFERYKAQAQLDLINKIYKKFDDYLNQKYKVELNQKTIERVKNSF
;
A
#
# COMPACT_ATOMS: atom_id res chain seq x y z
N LYS A 1 -8.91 -38.34 -3.32
CA LYS A 1 -9.21 -36.95 -3.78
C LYS A 1 -9.65 -37.09 -5.23
N ASN A 2 -10.93 -36.86 -5.53
CA ASN A 2 -11.41 -36.84 -6.91
C ASN A 2 -10.88 -35.57 -7.58
N ASN A 3 -9.86 -35.73 -8.42
CA ASN A 3 -9.39 -34.62 -9.25
C ASN A 3 -10.45 -34.39 -10.33
N LYS A 4 -11.08 -33.23 -10.29
CA LYS A 4 -12.03 -32.83 -11.33
C LYS A 4 -11.27 -32.55 -12.62
N PRO A 5 -11.81 -32.90 -13.78
CA PRO A 5 -11.19 -32.63 -15.07
C PRO A 5 -11.14 -31.12 -15.32
N ILE A 6 -10.17 -30.69 -16.13
CA ILE A 6 -9.99 -29.27 -16.49
C ILE A 6 -11.25 -28.69 -17.18
N SER A 7 -12.06 -29.54 -17.82
CA SER A 7 -13.32 -29.16 -18.47
C SER A 7 -14.48 -28.88 -17.51
N ASP A 8 -14.33 -29.16 -16.19
CA ASP A 8 -15.34 -28.78 -15.19
C ASP A 8 -15.46 -27.24 -15.15
N PRO A 9 -16.65 -26.65 -15.30
CA PRO A 9 -16.84 -25.20 -15.32
C PRO A 9 -16.26 -24.49 -14.11
N LYS A 10 -16.32 -25.08 -12.92
CA LYS A 10 -15.74 -24.52 -11.70
C LYS A 10 -14.21 -24.51 -11.72
N VAL A 11 -13.60 -25.53 -12.33
CA VAL A 11 -12.14 -25.60 -12.50
C VAL A 11 -11.70 -24.55 -13.51
N LEU A 12 -12.41 -24.38 -14.62
CA LEU A 12 -12.14 -23.35 -15.62
C LEU A 12 -12.28 -21.95 -15.05
N GLU A 13 -13.33 -21.69 -14.26
CA GLU A 13 -13.51 -20.39 -13.58
C GLU A 13 -12.36 -20.08 -12.63
N ALA A 14 -11.95 -21.07 -11.80
CA ALA A 14 -10.83 -20.90 -10.89
C ALA A 14 -9.50 -20.68 -11.61
N LEU A 15 -9.25 -21.39 -12.71
CA LEU A 15 -8.06 -21.20 -13.54
C LEU A 15 -8.04 -19.82 -14.21
N ASN A 16 -9.16 -19.37 -14.76
CA ASN A 16 -9.28 -18.03 -15.36
C ASN A 16 -9.07 -16.94 -14.31
N ALA A 17 -9.62 -17.08 -13.10
CA ALA A 17 -9.39 -16.14 -12.02
C ALA A 17 -7.89 -16.09 -11.63
N GLN A 18 -7.23 -17.25 -11.55
CA GLN A 18 -5.81 -17.34 -11.24
C GLN A 18 -4.94 -16.70 -12.35
N LEU A 19 -5.23 -16.98 -13.62
CA LEU A 19 -4.52 -16.38 -14.76
C LEU A 19 -4.69 -14.86 -14.79
N ASN A 20 -5.91 -14.39 -14.60
CA ASN A 20 -6.19 -12.94 -14.54
C ASN A 20 -5.45 -12.27 -13.39
N PHE A 21 -5.37 -12.92 -12.23
CA PHE A 21 -4.62 -12.41 -11.08
C PHE A 21 -3.12 -12.37 -11.35
N GLN A 22 -2.56 -13.42 -11.95
CA GLN A 22 -1.16 -13.49 -12.33
C GLN A 22 -0.80 -12.40 -13.35
N THR A 23 -1.58 -12.28 -14.43
CA THR A 23 -1.40 -11.21 -15.44
C THR A 23 -1.45 -9.81 -14.80
N LYS A 24 -2.33 -9.61 -13.83
CA LYS A 24 -2.42 -8.34 -13.10
C LYS A 24 -1.15 -8.04 -12.30
N ILE A 25 -0.58 -9.05 -11.62
CA ILE A 25 0.67 -8.91 -10.89
C ILE A 25 1.82 -8.58 -11.85
N GLU A 26 1.92 -9.29 -12.97
CA GLU A 26 2.97 -9.07 -13.98
C GLU A 26 2.90 -7.65 -14.55
N ASN A 27 1.70 -7.19 -14.91
CA ASN A 27 1.47 -5.83 -15.39
C ASN A 27 1.85 -4.77 -14.33
N ASN A 28 1.45 -4.97 -13.08
CA ASN A 28 1.81 -4.08 -11.98
C ASN A 28 3.34 -4.02 -11.78
N THR A 29 4.00 -5.18 -11.83
CA THR A 29 5.46 -5.28 -11.70
C THR A 29 6.16 -4.53 -12.83
N SER A 30 5.68 -4.66 -14.06
CA SER A 30 6.21 -3.92 -15.20
C SER A 30 6.06 -2.41 -15.02
N ILE A 31 4.88 -1.94 -14.62
CA ILE A 31 4.62 -0.51 -14.37
C ILE A 31 5.53 0.02 -13.25
N ILE A 32 5.65 -0.71 -12.13
CA ILE A 32 6.53 -0.31 -11.01
C ILE A 32 7.99 -0.22 -11.46
N LYS A 33 8.44 -1.17 -12.29
CA LYS A 33 9.78 -1.14 -12.87
C LYS A 33 9.98 0.10 -13.74
N ASP A 34 9.03 0.41 -14.61
CA ASP A 34 9.10 1.59 -15.49
C ASP A 34 9.11 2.89 -14.67
N ILE A 35 8.31 2.97 -13.60
CA ILE A 35 8.33 4.10 -12.65
C ILE A 35 9.71 4.24 -12.02
N SER A 36 10.26 3.13 -11.51
CA SER A 36 11.57 3.15 -10.79
C SER A 36 12.74 3.53 -11.69
N LEU A 37 12.62 3.30 -12.98
CA LEU A 37 13.60 3.72 -13.99
C LEU A 37 13.39 5.15 -14.50
N GLY A 38 12.49 5.92 -13.89
CA GLY A 38 12.12 7.27 -14.34
C GLY A 38 11.35 7.28 -15.66
N GLY A 39 10.81 6.13 -16.02
CA GLY A 39 10.10 5.92 -17.29
C GLY A 39 8.69 6.51 -17.34
N PHE A 40 8.11 6.95 -16.21
CA PHE A 40 6.80 7.55 -16.15
C PHE A 40 6.88 9.03 -15.77
N ASP A 41 6.49 9.87 -16.70
CA ASP A 41 6.26 11.31 -16.54
C ASP A 41 4.80 11.63 -16.89
N ASN A 42 4.44 12.91 -16.85
CA ASN A 42 3.09 13.37 -17.16
C ASN A 42 2.62 12.96 -18.57
N LEU A 43 3.50 13.06 -19.59
CA LEU A 43 3.17 12.69 -20.96
C LEU A 43 2.96 11.18 -21.13
N LYS A 44 3.73 10.38 -20.39
CA LYS A 44 3.59 8.92 -20.41
C LYS A 44 2.32 8.44 -19.70
N ILE A 45 1.88 9.09 -18.62
CA ILE A 45 0.59 8.80 -17.99
C ILE A 45 -0.54 9.03 -18.97
N GLU A 46 -0.53 10.15 -19.70
CA GLU A 46 -1.56 10.44 -20.70
C GLU A 46 -1.57 9.43 -21.84
N SER A 47 -0.40 9.09 -22.36
CA SER A 47 -0.26 8.09 -23.44
C SER A 47 -0.66 6.69 -22.96
N PHE A 48 -0.28 6.31 -21.73
CA PHE A 48 -0.68 5.06 -21.10
C PHE A 48 -2.21 4.98 -20.92
N ALA A 49 -2.82 6.05 -20.44
CA ALA A 49 -4.26 6.12 -20.26
C ALA A 49 -5.00 5.96 -21.60
N LYS A 50 -4.57 6.67 -22.65
CA LYS A 50 -5.15 6.56 -24.00
C LYS A 50 -5.00 5.14 -24.55
N LYS A 51 -3.80 4.54 -24.46
CA LYS A 51 -3.52 3.18 -24.96
C LYS A 51 -4.38 2.12 -24.29
N ASN A 52 -4.70 2.30 -23.01
CA ASN A 52 -5.46 1.33 -22.23
C ASN A 52 -6.94 1.72 -22.04
N ASN A 53 -7.44 2.73 -22.74
CA ASN A 53 -8.80 3.26 -22.61
C ASN A 53 -9.17 3.60 -21.16
N LEU A 54 -8.23 4.21 -20.43
CA LEU A 54 -8.42 4.64 -19.05
C LEU A 54 -8.77 6.13 -19.00
N GLU A 55 -9.67 6.50 -18.11
CA GLU A 55 -10.05 7.89 -17.87
C GLU A 55 -9.10 8.53 -16.83
N LEU A 56 -8.53 9.69 -17.20
CA LEU A 56 -7.77 10.51 -16.26
C LEU A 56 -8.71 11.40 -15.46
N LYS A 57 -8.60 11.34 -14.14
CA LYS A 57 -9.41 12.13 -13.20
C LYS A 57 -8.52 12.93 -12.26
N ASN A 58 -8.87 14.18 -12.07
CA ASN A 58 -8.19 15.04 -11.11
C ASN A 58 -8.92 15.00 -9.76
N TYR A 59 -8.15 14.78 -8.69
CA TYR A 59 -8.69 14.76 -7.33
C TYR A 59 -7.93 15.74 -6.44
N LYS A 60 -8.67 16.47 -5.60
CA LYS A 60 -8.11 17.23 -4.49
C LYS A 60 -8.40 16.49 -3.20
N ILE A 61 -7.34 16.02 -2.54
CA ILE A 61 -7.44 15.29 -1.28
C ILE A 61 -6.94 16.20 -0.15
N SER A 62 -7.83 16.54 0.78
CA SER A 62 -7.54 17.47 1.87
C SER A 62 -7.50 16.82 3.26
N SER A 63 -7.71 15.51 3.36
CA SER A 63 -7.80 14.77 4.62
C SER A 63 -7.28 13.35 4.45
N LEU A 64 -6.70 12.80 5.52
CA LEU A 64 -6.32 11.38 5.60
C LEU A 64 -7.53 10.43 5.79
N LYS A 65 -8.72 10.99 6.01
CA LYS A 65 -9.93 10.18 6.14
C LYS A 65 -10.31 9.59 4.79
N GLN A 66 -10.75 8.33 4.82
CA GLN A 66 -11.26 7.67 3.62
C GLN A 66 -12.41 8.45 2.99
N ASN A 67 -12.52 8.33 1.67
CA ASN A 67 -13.64 8.82 0.88
C ASN A 67 -14.26 7.68 0.07
N GLU A 68 -15.23 7.98 -0.78
CA GLU A 68 -15.91 6.97 -1.60
C GLU A 68 -14.98 6.22 -2.56
N ILE A 69 -13.87 6.83 -2.96
CA ILE A 69 -12.95 6.29 -3.97
C ILE A 69 -11.72 5.65 -3.32
N PHE A 70 -11.14 6.34 -2.32
CA PHE A 70 -9.88 5.94 -1.72
C PHE A 70 -10.05 5.56 -0.25
N LYS A 71 -9.60 4.36 0.10
CA LYS A 71 -9.47 3.94 1.50
C LYS A 71 -8.30 4.68 2.17
N GLU A 72 -8.31 4.74 3.49
CA GLU A 72 -7.30 5.46 4.28
C GLU A 72 -5.85 5.06 3.94
N GLY A 73 -5.59 3.77 3.74
CA GLY A 73 -4.25 3.28 3.38
C GLY A 73 -3.76 3.81 2.03
N ILE A 74 -4.66 3.94 1.06
CA ILE A 74 -4.36 4.52 -0.26
C ILE A 74 -4.07 6.01 -0.11
N ILE A 75 -4.92 6.74 0.63
CA ILE A 75 -4.74 8.18 0.87
C ILE A 75 -3.39 8.46 1.56
N LYS A 76 -3.03 7.66 2.58
CA LYS A 76 -1.71 7.77 3.23
C LYS A 76 -0.57 7.62 2.23
N ARG A 77 -0.68 6.67 1.31
CA ARG A 77 0.34 6.46 0.27
C ARG A 77 0.42 7.64 -0.70
N ILE A 78 -0.74 8.18 -1.11
CA ILE A 78 -0.80 9.38 -1.97
C ILE A 78 -0.05 10.56 -1.32
N PHE A 79 -0.25 10.80 -0.02
CA PHE A 79 0.46 11.88 0.69
C PHE A 79 1.96 11.64 0.88
N LEU A 80 2.45 10.41 0.67
CA LEU A 80 3.88 10.09 0.69
C LEU A 80 4.54 10.23 -0.68
N THR A 81 3.76 10.31 -1.75
CA THR A 81 4.27 10.52 -3.10
C THR A 81 4.68 11.99 -3.25
N LYS A 82 5.89 12.23 -3.74
CA LYS A 82 6.43 13.59 -3.91
C LYS A 82 5.78 14.29 -5.10
N ASP A 83 5.75 15.62 -5.06
CA ASP A 83 5.26 16.43 -6.18
C ASP A 83 6.03 16.12 -7.46
N GLY A 84 5.32 15.87 -8.54
CA GLY A 84 5.86 15.46 -9.83
C GLY A 84 6.12 13.95 -9.96
N ASP A 85 6.11 13.19 -8.88
CA ASP A 85 6.33 11.75 -8.93
C ASP A 85 5.05 10.98 -9.27
N VAL A 86 5.27 9.83 -9.89
CA VAL A 86 4.23 8.84 -10.21
C VAL A 86 4.38 7.66 -9.26
N ASP A 87 3.27 7.15 -8.76
CA ASP A 87 3.23 5.92 -7.95
C ASP A 87 2.08 5.00 -8.41
N LEU A 88 2.31 3.69 -8.35
CA LEU A 88 1.28 2.69 -8.53
C LEU A 88 0.85 2.16 -7.16
N ILE A 89 -0.36 2.52 -6.76
CA ILE A 89 -0.92 2.13 -5.47
C ILE A 89 -1.99 1.06 -5.69
N THR A 90 -1.84 -0.06 -5.01
CA THR A 90 -2.81 -1.16 -5.03
C THR A 90 -3.59 -1.19 -3.72
N ASP A 91 -4.85 -1.61 -3.77
CA ASP A 91 -5.59 -1.90 -2.56
C ASP A 91 -5.10 -3.20 -1.89
N SER A 92 -5.46 -3.41 -0.62
CA SER A 92 -5.03 -4.58 0.16
C SER A 92 -5.48 -5.93 -0.42
N THR A 93 -6.48 -5.92 -1.30
CA THR A 93 -7.03 -7.11 -1.95
C THR A 93 -6.48 -7.31 -3.37
N LEU A 94 -5.62 -6.40 -3.86
CA LEU A 94 -5.10 -6.36 -5.22
C LEU A 94 -6.21 -6.31 -6.30
N THR A 95 -7.42 -5.88 -5.92
CA THR A 95 -8.55 -5.78 -6.84
C THR A 95 -8.55 -4.48 -7.62
N LYS A 96 -8.12 -3.38 -6.98
CA LYS A 96 -8.05 -2.06 -7.58
C LYS A 96 -6.62 -1.55 -7.59
N ASN A 97 -6.20 -1.03 -8.75
CA ASN A 97 -4.90 -0.39 -8.93
C ASN A 97 -5.13 1.06 -9.32
N PHE A 98 -4.34 1.95 -8.75
CA PHE A 98 -4.39 3.38 -9.01
C PHE A 98 -3.00 3.83 -9.46
N LEU A 99 -2.87 4.26 -10.71
CA LEU A 99 -1.69 4.96 -11.19
C LEU A 99 -1.90 6.44 -10.91
N ILE A 100 -1.07 7.03 -10.08
CA ILE A 100 -1.26 8.37 -9.52
C ILE A 100 -0.06 9.23 -9.86
N LEU A 101 -0.32 10.44 -10.35
CA LEU A 101 0.64 11.53 -10.45
C LEU A 101 0.34 12.53 -9.34
N ALA A 102 1.27 12.76 -8.44
CA ALA A 102 1.19 13.82 -7.45
C ALA A 102 1.56 15.17 -8.10
N VAL A 103 0.56 15.98 -8.42
CA VAL A 103 0.78 17.24 -9.13
C VAL A 103 1.33 18.31 -8.18
N LYS A 104 0.71 18.44 -7.00
CA LYS A 104 1.07 19.46 -6.02
C LYS A 104 0.59 19.10 -4.63
N THR A 105 1.46 19.25 -3.65
CA THR A 105 1.13 19.14 -2.23
C THR A 105 1.17 20.51 -1.57
N GLU A 106 0.08 20.91 -0.97
CA GLU A 106 -0.01 22.16 -0.21
C GLU A 106 0.05 21.88 1.28
N TYR A 107 1.06 22.40 1.94
CA TYR A 107 1.21 22.30 3.40
C TYR A 107 0.59 23.55 4.06
N LYS A 108 -0.33 23.32 4.99
CA LYS A 108 -0.84 24.41 5.83
C LYS A 108 0.00 24.51 7.09
N ASN A 109 0.46 25.72 7.40
CA ASN A 109 1.08 25.97 8.69
C ASN A 109 0.03 25.78 9.79
N LEU A 110 0.36 24.94 10.78
CA LEU A 110 -0.45 24.79 11.97
C LEU A 110 -0.12 25.92 12.95
N ASP A 111 -1.16 26.61 13.43
CA ASP A 111 -1.01 27.53 14.53
C ASP A 111 -0.61 26.75 15.79
N LYS A 112 0.54 27.13 16.38
CA LYS A 112 1.09 26.49 17.58
C LYS A 112 0.20 26.65 18.82
N SER A 113 -0.69 27.63 18.82
CA SER A 113 -1.70 27.85 19.88
C SER A 113 -2.94 27.00 19.73
N SER A 114 -3.10 26.28 18.62
CA SER A 114 -4.30 25.49 18.36
C SER A 114 -4.28 24.12 19.08
N ASN A 115 -5.42 23.67 19.56
CA ASN A 115 -5.57 22.32 20.13
C ASN A 115 -5.16 21.21 19.13
N ASN A 116 -5.26 21.49 17.83
CA ASN A 116 -4.83 20.56 16.80
C ASN A 116 -3.32 20.40 16.78
N PHE A 117 -2.55 21.47 17.05
CA PHE A 117 -1.10 21.40 17.11
C PHE A 117 -0.60 20.45 18.19
N GLU A 118 -1.12 20.55 19.41
CA GLU A 118 -0.75 19.65 20.52
C GLU A 118 -1.13 18.19 20.21
N ARG A 119 -2.28 17.98 19.60
CA ARG A 119 -2.70 16.62 19.19
C ARG A 119 -1.78 16.02 18.14
N TYR A 120 -1.40 16.78 17.11
CA TYR A 120 -0.48 16.30 16.08
C TYR A 120 0.93 16.11 16.62
N LYS A 121 1.38 16.97 17.53
CA LYS A 121 2.67 16.83 18.22
C LYS A 121 2.71 15.54 19.05
N ALA A 122 1.68 15.27 19.85
CA ALA A 122 1.60 14.04 20.60
C ALA A 122 1.61 12.80 19.70
N GLN A 123 0.83 12.82 18.60
CA GLN A 123 0.84 11.72 17.62
C GLN A 123 2.22 11.53 16.97
N ALA A 124 2.89 12.60 16.58
CA ALA A 124 4.24 12.52 15.98
C ALA A 124 5.28 11.97 16.99
N GLN A 125 5.15 12.31 18.27
CA GLN A 125 5.99 11.74 19.31
C GLN A 125 5.77 10.24 19.49
N LEU A 126 4.50 9.77 19.50
CA LEU A 126 4.17 8.35 19.56
C LEU A 126 4.70 7.60 18.33
N ASP A 127 4.53 8.16 17.15
CA ASP A 127 5.02 7.56 15.90
C ASP A 127 6.55 7.45 15.89
N LEU A 128 7.25 8.46 16.41
CA LEU A 128 8.71 8.43 16.56
C LEU A 128 9.15 7.34 17.55
N ILE A 129 8.52 7.27 18.70
CA ILE A 129 8.79 6.24 19.71
C ILE A 129 8.59 4.84 19.10
N ASN A 130 7.46 4.60 18.43
CA ASN A 130 7.17 3.32 17.79
C ASN A 130 8.20 2.97 16.70
N LYS A 131 8.67 3.94 15.92
CA LYS A 131 9.74 3.74 14.93
C LYS A 131 11.07 3.36 15.60
N ILE A 132 11.39 3.99 16.73
CA ILE A 132 12.61 3.66 17.50
C ILE A 132 12.53 2.23 18.04
N TYR A 133 11.42 1.86 18.67
CA TYR A 133 11.22 0.50 19.19
C TYR A 133 11.30 -0.52 18.06
N LYS A 134 10.63 -0.28 16.93
CA LYS A 134 10.69 -1.19 15.79
C LYS A 134 12.12 -1.38 15.28
N LYS A 135 12.88 -0.30 15.13
CA LYS A 135 14.29 -0.39 14.71
C LYS A 135 15.15 -1.13 15.72
N PHE A 136 14.87 -0.95 17.01
CA PHE A 136 15.57 -1.67 18.05
C PHE A 136 15.26 -3.17 18.04
N ASP A 137 13.98 -3.53 17.88
CA ASP A 137 13.55 -4.92 17.71
C ASP A 137 14.17 -5.56 16.47
N ASP A 138 14.16 -4.84 15.33
CA ASP A 138 14.80 -5.30 14.10
C ASP A 138 16.32 -5.54 14.31
N TYR A 139 16.99 -4.64 15.01
CA TYR A 139 18.41 -4.79 15.37
C TYR A 139 18.64 -6.01 16.27
N LEU A 140 17.82 -6.20 17.31
CA LEU A 140 17.93 -7.36 18.19
C LEU A 140 17.70 -8.67 17.44
N ASN A 141 16.68 -8.73 16.57
CA ASN A 141 16.36 -9.91 15.77
C ASN A 141 17.48 -10.25 14.76
N GLN A 142 18.19 -9.24 14.25
CA GLN A 142 19.36 -9.47 13.39
C GLN A 142 20.61 -9.94 14.18
N LYS A 143 20.77 -9.44 15.41
CA LYS A 143 21.95 -9.71 16.24
C LYS A 143 21.82 -11.00 17.04
N TYR A 144 20.63 -11.36 17.45
CA TYR A 144 20.36 -12.51 18.31
C TYR A 144 19.39 -13.47 17.66
N LYS A 145 19.70 -14.75 17.68
CA LYS A 145 18.76 -15.80 17.28
C LYS A 145 17.73 -16.00 18.39
N VAL A 146 16.48 -15.67 18.11
CA VAL A 146 15.38 -15.88 19.05
C VAL A 146 14.81 -17.28 18.83
N GLU A 147 14.91 -18.14 19.84
CA GLU A 147 14.29 -19.47 19.85
C GLU A 147 13.10 -19.48 20.81
N LEU A 148 11.92 -19.74 20.27
CA LEU A 148 10.71 -19.85 21.06
C LEU A 148 10.51 -21.29 21.51
N ASN A 149 10.49 -21.52 22.83
CA ASN A 149 10.16 -22.82 23.39
C ASN A 149 8.63 -23.04 23.38
N GLN A 150 8.13 -23.69 22.34
CA GLN A 150 6.70 -23.95 22.15
C GLN A 150 6.07 -24.68 23.33
N LYS A 151 6.77 -25.66 23.93
CA LYS A 151 6.27 -26.39 25.11
C LYS A 151 6.05 -25.49 26.33
N THR A 152 6.90 -24.46 26.49
CA THR A 152 6.73 -23.48 27.57
C THR A 152 5.57 -22.54 27.29
N ILE A 153 5.40 -22.11 26.03
CA ILE A 153 4.28 -21.26 25.61
C ILE A 153 2.94 -21.98 25.82
N GLU A 154 2.85 -23.26 25.43
CA GLU A 154 1.64 -24.05 25.63
C GLU A 154 1.32 -24.27 27.12
N ARG A 155 2.34 -24.50 27.97
CA ARG A 155 2.13 -24.57 29.42
C ARG A 155 1.57 -23.26 29.98
N VAL A 156 2.11 -22.13 29.58
CA VAL A 156 1.63 -20.81 30.02
C VAL A 156 0.19 -20.56 29.56
N LYS A 157 -0.13 -20.86 28.28
CA LYS A 157 -1.49 -20.74 27.75
C LYS A 157 -2.51 -21.58 28.51
N ASN A 158 -2.12 -22.77 28.95
CA ASN A 158 -3.01 -23.68 29.66
C ASN A 158 -3.08 -23.43 31.19
N SER A 159 -2.34 -22.42 31.68
CA SER A 159 -2.33 -22.04 33.10
C SER A 159 -3.24 -20.85 33.44
N PHE A 160 -3.88 -20.28 32.40
CA PHE A 160 -4.88 -19.21 32.51
C PHE A 160 -6.22 -19.67 31.92
#